data_7b441fe8c9c48598c5ca931906155eb2
#
_entry.id   7b441fe8c9c48598c5ca931906155eb2
#
_cell.length_a   1.000
_cell.length_b   1.000
_cell.length_c   1.000
_cell.angle_alpha   90.00
_cell.angle_beta   90.00
_cell.angle_gamma   90.00
#
_symmetry.space_group_name_H-M   'P 1'
#
loop_
_entity.id
_entity.type
_entity.pdbx_description
1 polymer ?
#
loop_
_entity_poly.entity_id
_entity_poly.type
_entity_poly.pdbx_seq_one_letter_code
_entity_poly.pdbx_strand_id
1 'polypeptide(L)'
;MVMINLDQKIYGYRRDNNRVGIRNYVVILPVDDISNAACEAVSNNIKGTIALPHPYGRLQFGEDLDLHFRTMIGTGANPNVAAVVVIGIEPGWTQKIVDGIAATGKPVQGFSIEKKGDIQTIADASKAAYDMVHYASGLQREPCDISEIWVSTKCGESDTTSGFGANPTVGNAFDKLYEKQSTLLFGETSEITGGEHLVKARCANDAVADQFMFMFNRYQDMIERFK
;
A
#
# COMPACT_ATOMS: atom_id res chain seq x y z
N MET A 1 19.20 12.95 24.94
CA MET A 1 18.12 12.10 24.42
C MET A 1 16.87 12.96 24.31
N VAL A 2 16.45 13.29 23.09
CA VAL A 2 15.22 14.06 22.88
C VAL A 2 14.06 13.11 23.15
N MET A 3 13.31 13.36 24.23
CA MET A 3 12.07 12.63 24.50
C MET A 3 11.02 13.12 23.51
N ILE A 4 10.58 12.24 22.61
CA ILE A 4 9.47 12.54 21.69
C ILE A 4 8.19 12.50 22.54
N ASN A 5 7.49 13.62 22.61
CA ASN A 5 6.18 13.69 23.26
C ASN A 5 5.13 13.08 22.30
N LEU A 6 4.74 11.83 22.55
CA LEU A 6 3.71 11.13 21.77
C LEU A 6 2.28 11.61 22.08
N ASP A 7 2.09 12.50 23.04
CA ASP A 7 0.78 13.13 23.29
C ASP A 7 0.55 14.35 22.40
N GLN A 8 1.56 14.77 21.65
CA GLN A 8 1.44 15.84 20.68
C GLN A 8 0.64 15.36 19.46
N LYS A 9 -0.38 16.15 19.08
CA LYS A 9 -1.12 15.90 17.85
C LYS A 9 -0.18 15.96 16.64
N ILE A 10 -0.37 15.03 15.72
CA ILE A 10 0.28 15.03 14.41
C ILE A 10 -0.60 15.77 13.38
N TYR A 11 -0.02 16.09 12.23
CA TYR A 11 -0.76 16.72 11.14
C TYR A 11 -0.78 15.79 9.93
N GLY A 12 -1.99 15.43 9.49
CA GLY A 12 -2.23 14.51 8.38
C GLY A 12 -3.32 15.00 7.44
N TYR A 13 -3.49 14.29 6.35
CA TYR A 13 -4.55 14.52 5.37
C TYR A 13 -5.69 13.54 5.64
N ARG A 14 -6.83 14.05 6.08
CA ARG A 14 -8.04 13.24 6.24
C ARG A 14 -8.68 13.00 4.88
N ARG A 15 -9.01 11.75 4.59
CA ARG A 15 -9.66 11.33 3.35
C ARG A 15 -11.17 11.17 3.58
N ASP A 16 -11.95 11.13 2.51
CA ASP A 16 -13.41 11.03 2.57
C ASP A 16 -13.91 9.80 3.34
N ASN A 17 -13.11 8.72 3.37
CA ASN A 17 -13.37 7.53 4.17
C ASN A 17 -12.86 7.62 5.63
N ASN A 18 -12.59 8.82 6.11
CA ASN A 18 -12.06 9.13 7.45
C ASN A 18 -10.67 8.52 7.77
N ARG A 19 -9.97 7.91 6.80
CA ARG A 19 -8.60 7.46 6.99
C ARG A 19 -7.64 8.66 6.91
N VAL A 20 -6.57 8.60 7.69
CA VAL A 20 -5.55 9.65 7.72
C VAL A 20 -4.25 9.20 7.07
N GLY A 21 -3.75 10.01 6.13
CA GLY A 21 -2.44 9.85 5.53
C GLY A 21 -1.47 10.94 5.97
N ILE A 22 -0.20 10.60 6.15
CA ILE A 22 0.87 11.57 6.46
C ILE A 22 1.60 12.06 5.20
N ARG A 23 1.21 11.55 4.03
CA ARG A 23 1.69 11.93 2.71
C ARG A 23 0.50 12.30 1.81
N ASN A 24 0.81 12.91 0.66
CA ASN A 24 -0.19 13.42 -0.27
C ASN A 24 0.23 13.17 -1.72
N TYR A 25 0.58 11.91 -2.04
CA TYR A 25 1.08 11.54 -3.35
C TYR A 25 -0.01 11.56 -4.42
N VAL A 26 0.34 12.00 -5.62
CA VAL A 26 -0.40 11.70 -6.85
C VAL A 26 0.30 10.52 -7.52
N VAL A 27 -0.41 9.40 -7.62
CA VAL A 27 0.15 8.14 -8.09
C VAL A 27 -0.25 7.88 -9.54
N ILE A 28 0.72 7.49 -10.36
CA ILE A 28 0.50 6.92 -11.69
C ILE A 28 0.65 5.41 -11.55
N LEU A 29 -0.48 4.70 -11.60
CA LEU A 29 -0.57 3.29 -11.26
C LEU A 29 -0.72 2.43 -12.51
N PRO A 30 0.27 1.62 -12.89
CA PRO A 30 0.12 0.65 -13.97
C PRO A 30 -0.78 -0.50 -13.53
N VAL A 31 -1.65 -0.97 -14.44
CA VAL A 31 -2.47 -2.17 -14.24
C VAL A 31 -1.64 -3.44 -14.43
N ASP A 32 -0.68 -3.38 -15.32
CA ASP A 32 0.16 -4.48 -15.76
C ASP A 32 1.58 -3.99 -16.08
N ASP A 33 2.52 -4.93 -16.18
CA ASP A 33 3.94 -4.63 -16.42
C ASP A 33 4.21 -3.94 -17.78
N ILE A 34 3.38 -4.14 -18.78
CA ILE A 34 3.53 -3.47 -20.10
C ILE A 34 3.21 -1.98 -19.97
N SER A 35 2.28 -1.62 -19.10
CA SER A 35 1.88 -0.24 -18.88
C SER A 35 2.91 0.58 -18.10
N ASN A 36 3.94 -0.05 -17.53
CA ASN A 36 4.99 0.62 -16.73
C ASN A 36 5.63 1.79 -17.48
N ALA A 37 6.04 1.57 -18.73
CA ALA A 37 6.71 2.59 -19.53
C ALA A 37 5.83 3.84 -19.75
N ALA A 38 4.53 3.65 -19.98
CA ALA A 38 3.58 4.76 -20.10
C ALA A 38 3.42 5.52 -18.78
N CYS A 39 3.33 4.80 -17.65
CA CYS A 39 3.24 5.40 -16.32
C CYS A 39 4.50 6.20 -15.97
N GLU A 40 5.67 5.68 -16.23
CA GLU A 40 6.95 6.37 -16.04
C GLU A 40 7.07 7.61 -16.92
N ALA A 41 6.63 7.53 -18.19
CA ALA A 41 6.61 8.68 -19.09
C ALA A 41 5.71 9.81 -18.55
N VAL A 42 4.51 9.49 -18.05
CA VAL A 42 3.63 10.49 -17.40
C VAL A 42 4.29 11.10 -16.18
N SER A 43 4.89 10.29 -15.31
CA SER A 43 5.56 10.77 -14.10
C SER A 43 6.79 11.62 -14.40
N ASN A 44 7.51 11.32 -15.47
CA ASN A 44 8.62 12.15 -15.94
C ASN A 44 8.15 13.52 -16.49
N ASN A 45 7.01 13.54 -17.16
CA ASN A 45 6.43 14.76 -17.73
C ASN A 45 5.82 15.66 -16.65
N ILE A 46 5.16 15.10 -15.63
CA ILE A 46 4.40 15.85 -14.64
C ILE A 46 5.05 15.74 -13.26
N LYS A 47 5.75 16.78 -12.86
CA LYS A 47 6.39 16.86 -11.53
C LYS A 47 5.33 16.86 -10.42
N GLY A 48 5.62 16.18 -9.32
CA GLY A 48 4.70 15.99 -8.20
C GLY A 48 3.90 14.68 -8.27
N THR A 49 4.13 13.88 -9.31
CA THR A 49 3.62 12.51 -9.42
C THR A 49 4.68 11.47 -9.13
N ILE A 50 4.25 10.25 -8.84
CA ILE A 50 5.09 9.07 -8.66
C ILE A 50 4.50 7.89 -9.42
N ALA A 51 5.27 7.27 -10.32
CA ALA A 51 4.91 6.01 -10.93
C ALA A 51 5.28 4.84 -10.01
N LEU A 52 4.47 3.78 -10.02
CA LEU A 52 4.70 2.56 -9.23
C LEU A 52 4.87 1.34 -10.14
N PRO A 53 5.97 1.25 -10.93
CA PRO A 53 6.18 0.14 -11.85
C PRO A 53 6.31 -1.19 -11.08
N HIS A 54 5.82 -2.27 -11.70
CA HIS A 54 5.86 -3.62 -11.13
C HIS A 54 5.87 -4.69 -12.25
N PRO A 55 6.33 -5.94 -11.98
CA PRO A 55 6.44 -7.00 -13.00
C PRO A 55 5.18 -7.88 -13.11
N TYR A 56 4.03 -7.48 -12.59
CA TYR A 56 2.83 -8.31 -12.47
C TYR A 56 1.72 -7.90 -13.45
N GLY A 57 0.64 -8.70 -13.50
CA GLY A 57 -0.63 -8.39 -14.17
C GLY A 57 -0.95 -9.27 -15.37
N ARG A 58 0.03 -9.82 -16.11
CA ARG A 58 -0.23 -10.55 -17.36
C ARG A 58 -0.44 -12.04 -17.24
N LEU A 59 0.21 -12.69 -16.30
CA LEU A 59 0.20 -14.17 -16.17
C LEU A 59 -0.46 -14.63 -14.87
N GLN A 60 -1.40 -13.86 -14.38
CA GLN A 60 -2.13 -14.15 -13.16
C GLN A 60 -3.55 -14.57 -13.50
N PHE A 61 -4.05 -15.61 -12.84
CA PHE A 61 -5.35 -16.21 -13.08
C PHE A 61 -6.03 -16.57 -11.77
N GLY A 62 -7.37 -16.64 -11.78
CA GLY A 62 -8.15 -17.05 -10.62
C GLY A 62 -7.84 -16.20 -9.38
N GLU A 63 -7.60 -16.83 -8.25
CA GLU A 63 -7.35 -16.17 -6.96
C GLU A 63 -6.10 -15.26 -6.97
N ASP A 64 -5.08 -15.60 -7.76
CA ASP A 64 -3.87 -14.79 -7.91
C ASP A 64 -4.18 -13.47 -8.64
N LEU A 65 -5.01 -13.53 -9.66
CA LEU A 65 -5.49 -12.34 -10.35
C LEU A 65 -6.38 -11.48 -9.46
N ASP A 66 -7.25 -12.10 -8.66
CA ASP A 66 -8.07 -11.37 -7.70
C ASP A 66 -7.22 -10.70 -6.60
N LEU A 67 -6.16 -11.36 -6.15
CA LEU A 67 -5.17 -10.75 -5.25
C LEU A 67 -4.48 -9.56 -5.91
N HIS A 68 -4.09 -9.68 -7.17
CA HIS A 68 -3.51 -8.58 -7.94
C HIS A 68 -4.44 -7.35 -7.97
N PHE A 69 -5.70 -7.53 -8.35
CA PHE A 69 -6.67 -6.43 -8.35
C PHE A 69 -6.86 -5.79 -6.98
N ARG A 70 -7.02 -6.61 -5.93
CA ARG A 70 -7.12 -6.09 -4.57
C ARG A 70 -5.89 -5.28 -4.15
N THR A 71 -4.70 -5.73 -4.56
CA THR A 71 -3.44 -5.03 -4.28
C THR A 71 -3.37 -3.68 -5.00
N MET A 72 -3.72 -3.63 -6.28
CA MET A 72 -3.74 -2.39 -7.05
C MET A 72 -4.77 -1.40 -6.50
N ILE A 73 -5.99 -1.88 -6.22
CA ILE A 73 -7.03 -1.06 -5.60
C ILE A 73 -6.59 -0.55 -4.22
N GLY A 74 -6.04 -1.43 -3.37
CA GLY A 74 -5.53 -1.05 -2.04
C GLY A 74 -4.39 -0.04 -2.10
N THR A 75 -3.51 -0.16 -3.10
CA THR A 75 -2.42 0.80 -3.33
C THR A 75 -2.97 2.18 -3.69
N GLY A 76 -3.89 2.25 -4.66
CA GLY A 76 -4.55 3.51 -5.02
C GLY A 76 -5.41 4.08 -3.89
N ALA A 77 -6.10 3.24 -3.13
CA ALA A 77 -6.94 3.62 -2.00
C ALA A 77 -6.15 4.04 -0.74
N ASN A 78 -4.83 3.84 -0.72
CA ASN A 78 -3.99 4.16 0.44
C ASN A 78 -4.18 5.62 0.89
N PRO A 79 -4.36 5.92 2.19
CA PRO A 79 -4.58 7.30 2.66
C PRO A 79 -3.41 8.24 2.39
N ASN A 80 -2.20 7.76 2.16
CA ASN A 80 -1.06 8.58 1.73
C ASN A 80 -1.13 9.04 0.26
N VAL A 81 -2.10 8.54 -0.50
CA VAL A 81 -2.36 8.90 -1.90
C VAL A 81 -3.50 9.91 -1.95
N ALA A 82 -3.29 11.03 -2.62
CA ALA A 82 -4.30 12.08 -2.82
C ALA A 82 -5.22 11.78 -4.01
N ALA A 83 -4.62 11.35 -5.12
CA ALA A 83 -5.31 11.08 -6.37
C ALA A 83 -4.54 10.06 -7.20
N VAL A 84 -5.21 9.39 -8.14
CA VAL A 84 -4.62 8.30 -8.92
C VAL A 84 -4.94 8.43 -10.41
N VAL A 85 -3.92 8.30 -11.25
CA VAL A 85 -4.07 8.00 -12.68
C VAL A 85 -3.74 6.52 -12.89
N VAL A 86 -4.68 5.76 -13.39
CA VAL A 86 -4.52 4.32 -13.68
C VAL A 86 -4.29 4.13 -15.17
N ILE A 87 -3.23 3.44 -15.55
CA ILE A 87 -2.94 3.11 -16.97
C ILE A 87 -2.82 1.61 -17.14
N GLY A 88 -3.60 1.03 -18.04
CA GLY A 88 -3.56 -0.38 -18.38
C GLY A 88 -3.62 -0.61 -19.88
N ILE A 89 -3.34 -1.83 -20.32
CA ILE A 89 -3.54 -2.22 -21.71
C ILE A 89 -5.03 -2.37 -21.98
N GLU A 90 -5.71 -3.19 -21.18
CA GLU A 90 -7.08 -3.63 -21.38
C GLU A 90 -8.08 -2.73 -20.62
N PRO A 91 -9.14 -2.23 -21.28
CA PRO A 91 -10.08 -1.30 -20.66
C PRO A 91 -10.84 -1.86 -19.47
N GLY A 92 -11.26 -3.12 -19.48
CA GLY A 92 -12.06 -3.72 -18.41
C GLY A 92 -11.29 -3.87 -17.11
N TRP A 93 -10.02 -4.28 -17.16
CA TRP A 93 -9.16 -4.35 -15.98
C TRP A 93 -8.84 -2.96 -15.43
N THR A 94 -8.58 -2.02 -16.34
CA THR A 94 -8.37 -0.61 -15.96
C THR A 94 -9.59 -0.07 -15.22
N GLN A 95 -10.79 -0.29 -15.76
CA GLN A 95 -12.03 0.19 -15.17
C GLN A 95 -12.31 -0.48 -13.81
N LYS A 96 -12.07 -1.80 -13.69
CA LYS A 96 -12.22 -2.52 -12.42
C LYS A 96 -11.39 -1.90 -11.28
N ILE A 97 -10.15 -1.51 -11.58
CA ILE A 97 -9.27 -0.85 -10.60
C ILE A 97 -9.77 0.57 -10.29
N VAL A 98 -10.15 1.33 -11.31
CA VAL A 98 -10.72 2.66 -11.15
C VAL A 98 -11.94 2.63 -10.25
N ASP A 99 -12.90 1.74 -10.51
CA ASP A 99 -14.13 1.62 -9.72
C ASP A 99 -13.83 1.28 -8.25
N GLY A 100 -12.90 0.35 -8.02
CA GLY A 100 -12.49 -0.02 -6.68
C GLY A 100 -11.83 1.11 -5.90
N ILE A 101 -11.03 1.95 -6.55
CA ILE A 101 -10.42 3.13 -5.92
C ILE A 101 -11.47 4.22 -5.70
N ALA A 102 -12.32 4.50 -6.71
CA ALA A 102 -13.38 5.51 -6.63
C ALA A 102 -14.37 5.25 -5.49
N ALA A 103 -14.63 3.98 -5.17
CA ALA A 103 -15.50 3.59 -4.06
C ALA A 103 -15.02 4.11 -2.69
N THR A 104 -13.76 4.54 -2.57
CA THR A 104 -13.20 5.16 -1.35
C THR A 104 -13.35 6.68 -1.31
N GLY A 105 -14.00 7.29 -2.30
CA GLY A 105 -14.11 8.75 -2.45
C GLY A 105 -12.88 9.42 -3.09
N LYS A 106 -11.85 8.64 -3.45
CA LYS A 106 -10.60 9.19 -3.97
C LYS A 106 -10.72 9.58 -5.45
N PRO A 107 -10.24 10.78 -5.85
CA PRO A 107 -10.15 11.14 -7.26
C PRO A 107 -9.27 10.16 -8.04
N VAL A 108 -9.84 9.57 -9.10
CA VAL A 108 -9.15 8.60 -9.94
C VAL A 108 -9.62 8.71 -11.38
N GLN A 109 -8.71 8.54 -12.34
CA GLN A 109 -9.02 8.44 -13.77
C GLN A 109 -8.24 7.30 -14.40
N GLY A 110 -8.89 6.55 -15.30
CA GLY A 110 -8.31 5.42 -16.02
C GLY A 110 -8.07 5.70 -17.49
N PHE A 111 -6.99 5.15 -18.01
CA PHE A 111 -6.60 5.25 -19.42
C PHE A 111 -6.15 3.89 -19.92
N SER A 112 -6.61 3.51 -21.11
CA SER A 112 -6.23 2.24 -21.73
C SER A 112 -5.45 2.47 -23.00
N ILE A 113 -4.41 1.66 -23.22
CA ILE A 113 -3.53 1.74 -24.38
C ILE A 113 -4.16 1.05 -25.60
N GLU A 114 -4.95 -0.01 -25.36
CA GLU A 114 -5.60 -0.77 -26.43
C GLU A 114 -6.40 0.15 -27.37
N LYS A 115 -6.19 -0.03 -28.69
CA LYS A 115 -6.83 0.73 -29.79
C LYS A 115 -6.54 2.24 -29.82
N LYS A 116 -5.79 2.76 -28.87
CA LYS A 116 -5.45 4.19 -28.76
C LYS A 116 -3.96 4.46 -29.02
N GLY A 117 -3.13 3.53 -28.60
CA GLY A 117 -1.67 3.65 -28.62
C GLY A 117 -1.13 4.35 -27.36
N ASP A 118 0.14 4.14 -27.10
CA ASP A 118 0.85 4.63 -25.93
C ASP A 118 1.03 6.16 -25.94
N ILE A 119 1.42 6.75 -27.08
CA ILE A 119 1.67 8.20 -27.20
C ILE A 119 0.43 9.01 -26.83
N GLN A 120 -0.73 8.66 -27.39
CA GLN A 120 -1.97 9.36 -27.09
C GLN A 120 -2.41 9.13 -25.65
N THR A 121 -2.24 7.91 -25.14
CA THR A 121 -2.55 7.56 -23.74
C THR A 121 -1.69 8.36 -22.78
N ILE A 122 -0.38 8.47 -23.04
CA ILE A 122 0.55 9.29 -22.24
C ILE A 122 0.13 10.76 -22.24
N ALA A 123 -0.24 11.31 -23.40
CA ALA A 123 -0.67 12.71 -23.51
C ALA A 123 -1.93 13.00 -22.67
N ASP A 124 -2.95 12.16 -22.79
CA ASP A 124 -4.21 12.33 -22.07
C ASP A 124 -4.03 12.08 -20.56
N ALA A 125 -3.29 11.05 -20.19
CA ALA A 125 -2.97 10.74 -18.79
C ALA A 125 -2.10 11.83 -18.13
N SER A 126 -1.18 12.46 -18.89
CA SER A 126 -0.38 13.59 -18.41
C SER A 126 -1.26 14.81 -18.08
N LYS A 127 -2.28 15.09 -18.89
CA LYS A 127 -3.24 16.15 -18.59
C LYS A 127 -4.01 15.88 -17.31
N ALA A 128 -4.54 14.67 -17.16
CA ALA A 128 -5.22 14.26 -15.93
C ALA A 128 -4.29 14.31 -14.70
N ALA A 129 -3.06 13.87 -14.85
CA ALA A 129 -2.05 13.91 -13.78
C ALA A 129 -1.75 15.35 -13.34
N TYR A 130 -1.65 16.29 -14.28
CA TYR A 130 -1.50 17.71 -13.97
C TYR A 130 -2.66 18.25 -13.14
N ASP A 131 -3.90 17.97 -13.54
CA ASP A 131 -5.11 18.41 -12.82
C ASP A 131 -5.14 17.80 -11.39
N MET A 132 -4.73 16.53 -11.25
CA MET A 132 -4.65 15.86 -9.95
C MET A 132 -3.54 16.42 -9.05
N VAL A 133 -2.40 16.83 -9.60
CA VAL A 133 -1.35 17.51 -8.83
C VAL A 133 -1.86 18.88 -8.34
N HIS A 134 -2.59 19.60 -9.19
CA HIS A 134 -3.19 20.87 -8.79
C HIS A 134 -4.22 20.66 -7.66
N TYR A 135 -5.11 19.67 -7.78
CA TYR A 135 -6.03 19.27 -6.71
C TYR A 135 -5.28 18.93 -5.41
N ALA A 136 -4.26 18.05 -5.48
CA ALA A 136 -3.50 17.63 -4.31
C ALA A 136 -2.80 18.80 -3.62
N SER A 137 -2.31 19.78 -4.38
CA SER A 137 -1.65 20.98 -3.83
C SER A 137 -2.58 21.88 -3.00
N GLY A 138 -3.88 21.82 -3.27
CA GLY A 138 -4.90 22.56 -2.52
C GLY A 138 -5.30 21.92 -1.19
N LEU A 139 -4.99 20.64 -0.98
CA LEU A 139 -5.35 19.93 0.25
C LEU A 139 -4.52 20.42 1.43
N GLN A 140 -5.19 20.62 2.57
CA GLN A 140 -4.55 21.07 3.80
C GLN A 140 -4.40 19.92 4.80
N ARG A 141 -3.34 19.96 5.60
CA ARG A 141 -3.19 19.07 6.75
C ARG A 141 -4.01 19.58 7.91
N GLU A 142 -4.62 18.66 8.64
CA GLU A 142 -5.35 18.94 9.87
C GLU A 142 -4.76 18.18 11.07
N PRO A 143 -5.01 18.63 12.30
CA PRO A 143 -4.59 17.90 13.49
C PRO A 143 -5.27 16.53 13.58
N CYS A 144 -4.48 15.48 13.81
CA CYS A 144 -4.92 14.09 13.94
C CYS A 144 -4.30 13.47 15.18
N ASP A 145 -4.95 12.44 15.70
CA ASP A 145 -4.36 11.64 16.77
C ASP A 145 -3.46 10.53 16.18
N ILE A 146 -2.45 10.16 16.94
CA ILE A 146 -1.51 9.12 16.53
C ILE A 146 -2.21 7.74 16.40
N SER A 147 -3.31 7.53 17.12
CA SER A 147 -4.17 6.33 17.01
C SER A 147 -4.79 6.15 15.63
N GLU A 148 -4.93 7.22 14.85
CA GLU A 148 -5.48 7.17 13.49
C GLU A 148 -4.45 6.70 12.45
N ILE A 149 -3.17 6.55 12.85
CA ILE A 149 -2.10 6.14 11.95
C ILE A 149 -1.95 4.62 11.92
N TRP A 150 -1.75 4.12 10.71
CA TRP A 150 -1.40 2.73 10.47
C TRP A 150 0.07 2.64 10.09
N VAL A 151 0.80 1.79 10.79
CA VAL A 151 2.24 1.56 10.57
C VAL A 151 2.45 0.11 10.21
N SER A 152 3.04 -0.12 9.05
CA SER A 152 3.45 -1.45 8.61
C SER A 152 4.96 -1.57 8.63
N THR A 153 5.46 -2.72 9.04
CA THR A 153 6.88 -3.06 8.97
C THR A 153 7.09 -4.32 8.13
N LYS A 154 8.22 -4.35 7.47
CA LYS A 154 8.71 -5.45 6.65
C LYS A 154 10.24 -5.42 6.72
N CYS A 155 10.89 -6.55 7.01
CA CYS A 155 12.35 -6.57 6.96
C CYS A 155 12.84 -6.53 5.51
N GLY A 156 14.04 -6.01 5.30
CA GLY A 156 14.68 -5.95 3.99
C GLY A 156 15.73 -7.02 3.79
N GLU A 157 16.38 -7.44 4.86
CA GLU A 157 17.50 -8.39 4.84
C GLU A 157 17.53 -9.20 6.13
N SER A 158 18.00 -10.46 6.05
CA SER A 158 18.15 -11.35 7.20
C SER A 158 19.62 -11.44 7.61
N ASP A 159 20.09 -10.48 8.38
CA ASP A 159 21.46 -10.42 8.86
C ASP A 159 21.57 -10.07 10.36
N THR A 160 22.78 -10.04 10.88
CA THR A 160 23.06 -9.74 12.28
C THR A 160 22.61 -8.34 12.68
N THR A 161 22.71 -7.36 11.78
CA THR A 161 22.30 -5.98 12.05
C THR A 161 20.78 -5.84 12.14
N SER A 162 20.05 -6.63 11.35
CA SER A 162 18.59 -6.74 11.45
C SER A 162 18.20 -7.38 12.80
N GLY A 163 18.80 -8.50 13.15
CA GLY A 163 18.44 -9.26 14.35
C GLY A 163 18.76 -8.52 15.66
N PHE A 164 19.94 -7.92 15.77
CA PHE A 164 20.40 -7.29 17.02
C PHE A 164 20.17 -5.78 17.07
N GLY A 165 19.98 -5.11 15.94
CA GLY A 165 19.81 -3.66 15.87
C GLY A 165 18.43 -3.22 15.42
N ALA A 166 18.10 -3.47 14.14
CA ALA A 166 16.89 -2.91 13.53
C ALA A 166 15.61 -3.49 14.14
N ASN A 167 15.48 -4.81 14.24
CA ASN A 167 14.25 -5.45 14.72
C ASN A 167 13.91 -5.08 16.17
N PRO A 168 14.86 -5.11 17.13
CA PRO A 168 14.58 -4.64 18.49
C PRO A 168 14.20 -3.17 18.56
N THR A 169 14.80 -2.32 17.72
CA THR A 169 14.47 -0.89 17.65
C THR A 169 13.05 -0.66 17.14
N VAL A 170 12.67 -1.37 16.06
CA VAL A 170 11.31 -1.35 15.52
C VAL A 170 10.31 -1.89 16.54
N GLY A 171 10.65 -3.00 17.22
CA GLY A 171 9.81 -3.57 18.29
C GLY A 171 9.52 -2.54 19.40
N ASN A 172 10.56 -1.86 19.91
CA ASN A 172 10.38 -0.81 20.91
C ASN A 172 9.54 0.39 20.39
N ALA A 173 9.69 0.76 19.13
CA ALA A 173 8.86 1.80 18.51
C ALA A 173 7.39 1.34 18.42
N PHE A 174 7.15 0.08 18.06
CA PHE A 174 5.81 -0.50 18.01
C PHE A 174 5.15 -0.57 19.39
N ASP A 175 5.87 -0.93 20.44
CA ASP A 175 5.34 -0.92 21.81
C ASP A 175 4.81 0.47 22.18
N LYS A 176 5.56 1.53 21.87
CA LYS A 176 5.14 2.92 22.14
C LYS A 176 3.93 3.35 21.31
N LEU A 177 3.85 2.93 20.04
CA LEU A 177 2.71 3.21 19.16
C LEU A 177 1.47 2.41 19.59
N TYR A 178 1.66 1.18 20.06
CA TYR A 178 0.58 0.35 20.60
C TYR A 178 -0.07 1.00 21.85
N GLU A 179 0.72 1.55 22.77
CA GLU A 179 0.21 2.31 23.91
C GLU A 179 -0.66 3.50 23.49
N LYS A 180 -0.42 4.05 22.30
CA LYS A 180 -1.20 5.14 21.68
C LYS A 180 -2.32 4.64 20.76
N GLN A 181 -2.60 3.35 20.78
CA GLN A 181 -3.68 2.72 20.01
C GLN A 181 -3.55 2.82 18.47
N SER A 182 -2.33 3.03 17.95
CA SER A 182 -2.08 2.95 16.51
C SER A 182 -2.32 1.54 15.99
N THR A 183 -2.76 1.42 14.74
CA THR A 183 -2.85 0.12 14.07
C THR A 183 -1.48 -0.29 13.55
N LEU A 184 -1.00 -1.44 14.00
CA LEU A 184 0.32 -1.96 13.66
C LEU A 184 0.20 -3.24 12.84
N LEU A 185 1.00 -3.35 11.78
CA LEU A 185 1.00 -4.45 10.85
C LEU A 185 2.41 -4.95 10.61
N PHE A 186 2.58 -6.24 10.46
CA PHE A 186 3.82 -6.83 9.97
C PHE A 186 3.53 -7.88 8.91
N GLY A 187 4.43 -8.02 7.96
CA GLY A 187 4.37 -9.04 6.90
C GLY A 187 5.25 -10.24 7.21
N GLU A 188 5.30 -11.18 6.26
CA GLU A 188 6.22 -12.34 6.27
C GLU A 188 6.02 -13.28 7.46
N THR A 189 4.81 -13.79 7.59
CA THR A 189 4.48 -14.76 8.65
C THR A 189 5.29 -16.05 8.60
N SER A 190 5.88 -16.41 7.45
CA SER A 190 6.81 -17.52 7.30
C SER A 190 8.10 -17.37 8.13
N GLU A 191 8.53 -16.13 8.36
CA GLU A 191 9.75 -15.84 9.13
C GLU A 191 9.56 -15.97 10.65
N ILE A 192 8.32 -16.24 11.10
CA ILE A 192 7.99 -16.49 12.51
C ILE A 192 8.27 -17.95 12.90
N THR A 193 8.65 -18.81 11.97
CA THR A 193 8.92 -20.24 12.23
C THR A 193 9.86 -20.43 13.40
N GLY A 194 9.41 -21.20 14.40
CA GLY A 194 10.10 -21.39 15.69
C GLY A 194 9.71 -20.39 16.78
N GLY A 195 9.08 -19.26 16.41
CA GLY A 195 8.56 -18.24 17.31
C GLY A 195 7.02 -18.12 17.34
N GLU A 196 6.31 -18.96 16.57
CA GLU A 196 4.84 -18.90 16.42
C GLU A 196 4.11 -19.05 17.76
N HIS A 197 4.66 -19.83 18.68
CA HIS A 197 4.09 -20.00 20.02
C HIS A 197 4.08 -18.70 20.84
N LEU A 198 5.06 -17.82 20.63
CA LEU A 198 5.13 -16.51 21.30
C LEU A 198 4.04 -15.58 20.77
N VAL A 199 3.81 -15.57 19.45
CA VAL A 199 2.74 -14.78 18.82
C VAL A 199 1.38 -15.29 19.28
N LYS A 200 1.17 -16.63 19.25
CA LYS A 200 -0.06 -17.27 19.73
C LYS A 200 -0.40 -16.86 21.17
N ALA A 201 0.59 -16.91 22.05
CA ALA A 201 0.41 -16.56 23.47
C ALA A 201 0.04 -15.09 23.71
N ARG A 202 0.31 -14.20 22.75
CA ARG A 202 0.01 -12.76 22.80
C ARG A 202 -1.26 -12.37 22.06
N CYS A 203 -1.99 -13.32 21.47
CA CYS A 203 -3.26 -13.05 20.81
C CYS A 203 -4.32 -12.57 21.83
N ALA A 204 -5.20 -11.70 21.39
CA ALA A 204 -6.24 -11.09 22.24
C ALA A 204 -7.25 -12.11 22.79
N ASN A 205 -7.46 -13.21 22.09
CA ASN A 205 -8.35 -14.32 22.47
C ASN A 205 -8.04 -15.58 21.63
N ASP A 206 -8.64 -16.69 22.01
CA ASP A 206 -8.43 -17.99 21.34
C ASP A 206 -8.84 -17.97 19.86
N ALA A 207 -9.92 -17.29 19.49
CA ALA A 207 -10.35 -17.22 18.09
C ALA A 207 -9.30 -16.52 17.21
N VAL A 208 -8.66 -15.47 17.69
CA VAL A 208 -7.56 -14.80 16.98
C VAL A 208 -6.33 -15.70 16.94
N ALA A 209 -6.03 -16.40 18.02
CA ALA A 209 -4.93 -17.37 18.09
C ALA A 209 -5.11 -18.51 17.06
N ASP A 210 -6.33 -19.03 16.94
CA ASP A 210 -6.67 -20.09 15.98
C ASP A 210 -6.56 -19.61 14.53
N GLN A 211 -7.02 -18.38 14.23
CA GLN A 211 -6.86 -17.79 12.91
C GLN A 211 -5.37 -17.58 12.54
N PHE A 212 -4.58 -17.09 13.49
CA PHE A 212 -3.14 -16.95 13.30
C PHE A 212 -2.47 -18.30 13.02
N MET A 213 -2.76 -19.31 13.83
CA MET A 213 -2.20 -20.67 13.65
C MET A 213 -2.66 -21.32 12.35
N PHE A 214 -3.91 -21.11 11.93
CA PHE A 214 -4.39 -21.60 10.63
C PHE A 214 -3.58 -20.99 9.48
N MET A 215 -3.38 -19.66 9.48
CA MET A 215 -2.59 -18.96 8.48
C MET A 215 -1.13 -19.44 8.47
N PHE A 216 -0.52 -19.58 9.64
CA PHE A 216 0.86 -20.04 9.81
C PHE A 216 1.04 -21.47 9.30
N ASN A 217 0.21 -22.41 9.75
CA ASN A 217 0.30 -23.82 9.36
C ASN A 217 0.05 -24.01 7.86
N ARG A 218 -0.93 -23.30 7.26
CA ARG A 218 -1.16 -23.33 5.81
C ARG A 218 0.11 -22.98 5.02
N TYR A 219 0.87 -22.01 5.50
CA TYR A 219 2.11 -21.62 4.84
C TYR A 219 3.21 -22.66 5.03
N GLN A 220 3.36 -23.24 6.23
CA GLN A 220 4.28 -24.34 6.50
C GLN A 220 3.97 -25.57 5.63
N ASP A 221 2.71 -25.97 5.54
CA ASP A 221 2.25 -27.07 4.68
C ASP A 221 2.61 -26.81 3.20
N MET A 222 2.50 -25.57 2.75
CA MET A 222 2.88 -25.20 1.38
C MET A 222 4.39 -25.34 1.18
N ILE A 223 5.21 -24.87 2.10
CA ILE A 223 6.67 -25.02 2.03
C ILE A 223 7.05 -26.52 1.98
N GLU A 224 6.42 -27.35 2.81
CA GLU A 224 6.73 -28.79 2.87
C GLU A 224 6.36 -29.56 1.60
N ARG A 225 5.31 -29.13 0.90
CA ARG A 225 4.90 -29.73 -0.38
C ARG A 225 5.88 -29.49 -1.53
N PHE A 226 6.70 -28.45 -1.44
CA PHE A 226 7.61 -28.04 -2.50
C PHE A 226 9.11 -28.24 -2.12
N LYS A 227 9.38 -29.02 -1.07
CA LYS A 227 10.74 -29.48 -0.73
C LYS A 227 11.24 -30.53 -1.76
#